data_f2599b39654a1c1e1203f8c027a7f382
#
_entry.id   f2599b39654a1c1e1203f8c027a7f382
#
_cell.length_a   1.000
_cell.length_b   1.000
_cell.length_c   1.000
_cell.angle_alpha   90.00
_cell.angle_beta   90.00
_cell.angle_gamma   90.00
#
_symmetry.space_group_name_H-M   'P 1'
#
loop_
_entity.id
_entity.type
_entity.pdbx_description
1 polymer ?
#
loop_
_entity_poly.entity_id
_entity_poly.type
_entity_poly.pdbx_seq_one_letter_code
_entity_poly.pdbx_strand_id
1 'polypeptide(L)'
;MGACADLPVLECEVPKEGLKLDLVLRPREQKDGEPQYWPLFNADNPEEHFGNMRFKIQKGGVATLHVTLDLSEVSGRELEFSRCHFHKLDGIIALTPDFRHQFRARARRVDGEYTKLVIRIKDKVNIPDNFSFLWMCVDPESGMHFVSGDPLAVIDPGDI
;
A
#
# COMPACT_ATOMS: atom_id res chain seq x y z
N MET A 1 -16.67 11.09 3.95
CA MET A 1 -15.87 10.89 2.74
C MET A 1 -14.39 11.00 3.09
N GLY A 2 -13.60 9.99 2.74
CA GLY A 2 -12.19 9.97 3.08
C GLY A 2 -11.34 10.87 2.20
N ALA A 3 -10.14 11.25 2.72
CA ALA A 3 -9.18 12.05 1.97
C ALA A 3 -8.74 11.37 0.66
N CYS A 4 -8.71 10.03 0.64
CA CYS A 4 -8.32 9.27 -0.55
C CYS A 4 -9.27 9.46 -1.74
N ALA A 5 -10.54 9.76 -1.47
CA ALA A 5 -11.53 9.92 -2.54
C ALA A 5 -11.28 11.16 -3.40
N ASP A 6 -10.64 12.19 -2.82
CA ASP A 6 -10.38 13.46 -3.49
C ASP A 6 -9.00 13.54 -4.13
N LEU A 7 -8.19 12.48 -3.99
CA LEU A 7 -6.84 12.45 -4.52
C LEU A 7 -6.79 11.77 -5.89
N PRO A 8 -5.78 12.11 -6.70
CA PRO A 8 -5.57 11.44 -7.98
C PRO A 8 -5.44 9.93 -7.83
N VAL A 9 -5.85 9.21 -8.84
CA VAL A 9 -5.65 7.77 -8.92
C VAL A 9 -4.29 7.52 -9.56
N LEU A 10 -3.50 6.63 -8.97
CA LEU A 10 -2.26 6.16 -9.59
C LEU A 10 -2.64 5.18 -10.69
N GLU A 11 -2.52 5.61 -11.94
CA GLU A 11 -2.88 4.78 -13.09
C GLU A 11 -1.63 4.32 -13.83
N CYS A 12 -1.52 3.02 -14.04
CA CYS A 12 -0.37 2.43 -14.69
C CYS A 12 -0.77 1.34 -15.67
N GLU A 13 -0.13 1.34 -16.82
CA GLU A 13 -0.20 0.23 -17.75
C GLU A 13 0.98 -0.69 -17.49
N VAL A 14 0.72 -1.96 -17.22
CA VAL A 14 1.74 -2.94 -16.87
C VAL A 14 1.93 -3.86 -18.06
N PRO A 15 3.09 -3.79 -18.73
CA PRO A 15 3.35 -4.68 -19.85
C PRO A 15 3.60 -6.11 -19.39
N LYS A 16 3.66 -7.02 -20.35
CA LYS A 16 3.91 -8.44 -20.08
C LYS A 16 5.22 -8.66 -19.31
N GLU A 17 6.22 -7.83 -19.55
CA GLU A 17 7.52 -7.91 -18.89
C GLU A 17 7.47 -7.42 -17.43
N GLY A 18 6.38 -6.79 -17.03
CA GLY A 18 6.21 -6.25 -15.70
C GLY A 18 6.56 -4.77 -15.59
N LEU A 19 6.17 -4.18 -14.47
CA LEU A 19 6.45 -2.78 -14.17
C LEU A 19 6.87 -2.69 -12.71
N LYS A 20 7.90 -1.90 -12.44
CA LYS A 20 8.38 -1.61 -11.10
C LYS A 20 8.18 -0.13 -10.78
N LEU A 21 7.60 0.17 -9.62
CA LEU A 21 7.39 1.52 -9.14
C LEU A 21 7.98 1.68 -7.75
N ASP A 22 8.60 2.85 -7.51
CA ASP A 22 9.10 3.22 -6.19
C ASP A 22 8.16 4.27 -5.60
N LEU A 23 7.55 3.93 -4.46
CA LEU A 23 6.59 4.77 -3.76
C LEU A 23 7.05 5.02 -2.34
N VAL A 24 6.52 6.08 -1.73
CA VAL A 24 6.79 6.42 -0.33
C VAL A 24 5.46 6.55 0.40
N LEU A 25 5.40 5.93 1.58
CA LEU A 25 4.26 6.03 2.47
C LEU A 25 4.66 6.82 3.71
N ARG A 26 3.87 7.83 4.04
CA ARG A 26 4.15 8.69 5.21
C ARG A 26 3.11 8.44 6.30
N PRO A 27 3.40 7.58 7.29
CA PRO A 27 2.48 7.34 8.39
C PRO A 27 2.23 8.61 9.21
N ARG A 28 1.05 8.69 9.79
CA ARG A 28 0.65 9.75 10.71
C ARG A 28 0.04 9.14 11.95
N GLU A 29 0.29 9.76 13.09
CA GLU A 29 -0.32 9.34 14.34
C GLU A 29 -1.78 9.76 14.39
N GLN A 30 -2.56 9.06 15.22
CA GLN A 30 -3.94 9.45 15.49
C GLN A 30 -3.98 10.85 16.06
N LYS A 31 -4.94 11.63 15.60
CA LYS A 31 -5.19 12.96 16.12
C LYS A 31 -6.61 13.00 16.66
N ASP A 32 -6.76 13.45 17.92
CA ASP A 32 -8.06 13.53 18.59
C ASP A 32 -8.80 12.17 18.63
N GLY A 33 -8.02 11.09 18.72
CA GLY A 33 -8.56 9.75 18.77
C GLY A 33 -8.97 9.16 17.43
N GLU A 34 -8.83 9.92 16.35
CA GLU A 34 -9.20 9.45 15.00
C GLU A 34 -7.98 9.06 14.19
N PRO A 35 -8.00 7.91 13.50
CA PRO A 35 -6.93 7.53 12.59
C PRO A 35 -6.75 8.57 11.49
N GLN A 36 -5.52 8.82 11.11
CA GLN A 36 -5.17 9.80 10.10
C GLN A 36 -4.95 9.15 8.74
N TYR A 37 -5.26 9.89 7.68
CA TYR A 37 -4.86 9.52 6.34
C TYR A 37 -3.33 9.53 6.21
N TRP A 38 -2.77 8.47 5.62
CA TRP A 38 -1.34 8.35 5.38
C TRP A 38 -1.03 8.62 3.91
N PRO A 39 -0.35 9.72 3.58
CA PRO A 39 -0.02 10.02 2.18
C PRO A 39 0.82 8.94 1.53
N LEU A 40 0.45 8.57 0.31
CA LEU A 40 1.23 7.71 -0.57
C LEU A 40 1.62 8.55 -1.78
N PHE A 41 2.91 8.59 -2.10
CA PHE A 41 3.37 9.42 -3.20
C PHE A 41 4.53 8.76 -3.95
N ASN A 42 4.78 9.28 -5.16
CA ASN A 42 5.86 8.81 -6.01
C ASN A 42 7.20 9.21 -5.41
N ALA A 43 8.16 8.28 -5.33
CA ALA A 43 9.48 8.57 -4.76
C ALA A 43 10.21 9.66 -5.53
N ASP A 44 9.96 9.76 -6.85
CA ASP A 44 10.61 10.76 -7.70
C ASP A 44 9.89 12.10 -7.69
N ASN A 45 8.68 12.17 -7.14
CA ASN A 45 7.89 13.39 -7.08
C ASN A 45 7.08 13.45 -5.80
N PRO A 46 7.66 13.96 -4.70
CA PRO A 46 6.97 13.96 -3.39
C PRO A 46 5.76 14.87 -3.31
N GLU A 47 5.50 15.65 -4.33
CA GLU A 47 4.29 16.49 -4.39
C GLU A 47 3.07 15.74 -4.93
N GLU A 48 3.29 14.58 -5.55
CA GLU A 48 2.21 13.83 -6.20
C GLU A 48 1.72 12.71 -5.28
N HIS A 49 0.63 12.99 -4.56
CA HIS A 49 -0.02 12.04 -3.65
C HIS A 49 -1.14 11.29 -4.36
N PHE A 50 -1.33 10.02 -4.00
CA PHE A 50 -2.36 9.18 -4.60
C PHE A 50 -3.37 8.71 -3.57
N GLY A 51 -4.63 8.61 -4.01
CA GLY A 51 -5.69 8.01 -3.20
C GLY A 51 -5.83 6.52 -3.45
N ASN A 52 -6.14 6.16 -4.68
CA ASN A 52 -6.32 4.76 -5.09
C ASN A 52 -5.37 4.41 -6.21
N MET A 53 -5.28 3.12 -6.51
CA MET A 53 -4.42 2.62 -7.57
C MET A 53 -5.25 1.87 -8.61
N ARG A 54 -4.90 2.07 -9.88
CA ARG A 54 -5.51 1.36 -10.99
C ARG A 54 -4.42 0.84 -11.90
N PHE A 55 -4.38 -0.48 -12.09
CA PHE A 55 -3.38 -1.11 -12.93
C PHE A 55 -4.05 -1.86 -14.06
N LYS A 56 -3.68 -1.50 -15.29
CA LYS A 56 -4.07 -2.26 -16.47
C LYS A 56 -2.92 -3.19 -16.79
N ILE A 57 -3.09 -4.47 -16.47
CA ILE A 57 -2.00 -5.45 -16.53
C ILE A 57 -2.22 -6.37 -17.73
N GLN A 58 -1.23 -6.45 -18.60
CA GLN A 58 -1.25 -7.42 -19.70
C GLN A 58 -1.10 -8.84 -19.14
N LYS A 59 -1.70 -9.80 -19.83
CA LYS A 59 -1.67 -11.20 -19.40
C LYS A 59 -0.24 -11.65 -19.13
N GLY A 60 -0.04 -12.17 -17.92
CA GLY A 60 1.28 -12.62 -17.46
C GLY A 60 2.14 -11.52 -16.85
N GLY A 61 1.70 -10.26 -16.93
CA GLY A 61 2.43 -9.16 -16.32
C GLY A 61 2.24 -9.07 -14.81
N VAL A 62 3.20 -8.44 -14.13
CA VAL A 62 3.15 -8.20 -12.69
C VAL A 62 3.58 -6.78 -12.42
N ALA A 63 2.77 -6.05 -11.64
CA ALA A 63 3.17 -4.76 -11.09
C ALA A 63 3.86 -5.00 -9.76
N THR A 64 5.07 -4.45 -9.60
CA THR A 64 5.84 -4.55 -8.37
C THR A 64 6.03 -3.16 -7.79
N LEU A 65 5.50 -2.94 -6.59
CA LEU A 65 5.59 -1.67 -5.90
C LEU A 65 6.59 -1.80 -4.76
N HIS A 66 7.58 -0.92 -4.73
CA HIS A 66 8.51 -0.81 -3.61
C HIS A 66 8.11 0.40 -2.79
N VAL A 67 7.51 0.16 -1.62
CA VAL A 67 7.01 1.22 -0.75
C VAL A 67 7.98 1.38 0.41
N THR A 68 8.51 2.59 0.58
CA THR A 68 9.41 2.93 1.66
C THR A 68 8.69 3.83 2.66
N LEU A 69 8.95 3.63 3.97
CA LEU A 69 8.37 4.46 5.01
C LEU A 69 9.11 5.79 5.13
N ASP A 70 8.34 6.87 5.19
CA ASP A 70 8.82 8.19 5.59
C ASP A 70 8.22 8.50 6.95
N LEU A 71 9.04 8.48 7.99
CA LEU A 71 8.60 8.63 9.38
C LEU A 71 8.68 10.07 9.89
N SER A 72 8.77 11.04 8.98
CA SER A 72 8.95 12.45 9.36
C SER A 72 7.78 13.03 10.17
N GLU A 73 6.58 12.45 10.04
CA GLU A 73 5.40 12.92 10.78
C GLU A 73 5.05 12.05 11.99
N VAL A 74 5.91 11.10 12.33
CA VAL A 74 5.74 10.23 13.49
C VAL A 74 6.91 10.50 14.43
N SER A 75 6.79 11.56 15.20
CA SER A 75 7.87 12.05 16.04
C SER A 75 8.24 11.06 17.15
N GLY A 76 9.56 10.76 17.24
CA GLY A 76 10.08 9.93 18.33
C GLY A 76 9.77 8.44 18.22
N ARG A 77 9.26 7.98 17.10
CA ARG A 77 8.93 6.57 16.89
C ARG A 77 9.64 6.01 15.67
N GLU A 78 10.09 4.78 15.81
CA GLU A 78 10.66 4.00 14.70
C GLU A 78 9.65 2.93 14.33
N LEU A 79 8.76 3.26 13.39
CA LEU A 79 7.76 2.32 12.93
C LEU A 79 8.32 1.39 11.87
N GLU A 80 7.81 0.16 11.88
CA GLU A 80 8.07 -0.83 10.84
C GLU A 80 6.76 -1.26 10.22
N PHE A 81 6.80 -1.74 8.97
CA PHE A 81 5.64 -2.43 8.42
C PHE A 81 5.32 -3.65 9.27
N SER A 82 4.06 -3.86 9.60
CA SER A 82 3.64 -5.04 10.33
C SER A 82 3.91 -6.28 9.47
N ARG A 83 4.10 -7.42 10.14
CA ARG A 83 4.30 -8.68 9.45
C ARG A 83 3.17 -9.63 9.81
N CYS A 84 2.56 -10.22 8.80
CA CYS A 84 1.50 -11.19 8.99
C CYS A 84 1.93 -12.52 8.40
N HIS A 85 1.97 -13.56 9.23
CA HIS A 85 2.40 -14.87 8.77
C HIS A 85 1.30 -15.67 8.09
N PHE A 86 0.04 -15.26 8.23
CA PHE A 86 -1.08 -16.10 7.79
C PHE A 86 -1.50 -15.87 6.35
N HIS A 87 -1.62 -14.64 5.90
CA HIS A 87 -2.19 -14.34 4.58
C HIS A 87 -1.18 -13.79 3.57
N LYS A 88 0.10 -13.85 3.93
CA LYS A 88 1.19 -13.30 3.09
C LYS A 88 0.99 -11.82 2.74
N LEU A 89 0.33 -11.09 3.65
CA LEU A 89 0.06 -9.67 3.50
C LEU A 89 0.68 -8.92 4.66
N ASP A 90 1.95 -8.51 4.48
CA ASP A 90 2.62 -7.65 5.43
C ASP A 90 2.21 -6.20 5.19
N GLY A 91 2.23 -5.38 6.25
CA GLY A 91 2.05 -3.94 6.14
C GLY A 91 0.66 -3.45 5.80
N ILE A 92 -0.33 -4.35 5.68
CA ILE A 92 -1.70 -3.97 5.34
C ILE A 92 -2.71 -4.82 6.10
N ILE A 93 -3.91 -4.27 6.23
CA ILE A 93 -5.09 -5.01 6.68
C ILE A 93 -6.05 -5.05 5.51
N ALA A 94 -6.29 -6.24 4.95
CA ALA A 94 -7.20 -6.41 3.83
C ALA A 94 -8.65 -6.26 4.30
N LEU A 95 -9.39 -5.40 3.65
CA LEU A 95 -10.82 -5.20 3.89
C LEU A 95 -11.67 -5.99 2.90
N THR A 96 -11.06 -6.39 1.77
CA THR A 96 -11.69 -7.20 0.74
C THR A 96 -10.87 -8.47 0.58
N PRO A 97 -11.49 -9.65 0.52
CA PRO A 97 -10.73 -10.88 0.31
C PRO A 97 -10.12 -10.94 -1.10
N ASP A 98 -8.91 -11.49 -1.17
CA ASP A 98 -8.24 -11.75 -2.44
C ASP A 98 -8.32 -13.26 -2.74
N PHE A 99 -9.40 -13.67 -3.35
CA PHE A 99 -9.69 -15.08 -3.61
C PHE A 99 -8.72 -15.75 -4.57
N ARG A 100 -8.03 -14.98 -5.39
CA ARG A 100 -7.14 -15.54 -6.39
C ARG A 100 -5.67 -15.33 -6.08
N HIS A 101 -5.39 -14.81 -4.89
CA HIS A 101 -4.02 -14.51 -4.43
C HIS A 101 -3.22 -13.68 -5.44
N GLN A 102 -3.91 -12.71 -6.04
CA GLN A 102 -3.28 -11.83 -7.03
C GLN A 102 -2.54 -10.66 -6.40
N PHE A 103 -2.83 -10.38 -5.14
CA PHE A 103 -2.21 -9.31 -4.39
C PHE A 103 -1.31 -9.91 -3.30
N ARG A 104 -0.04 -9.53 -3.29
CA ARG A 104 0.92 -9.98 -2.26
C ARG A 104 1.69 -8.79 -1.73
N ALA A 105 1.98 -8.80 -0.43
CA ALA A 105 2.73 -7.75 0.23
C ALA A 105 3.72 -8.39 1.20
N ARG A 106 4.99 -8.04 1.08
CA ARG A 106 6.06 -8.57 1.92
C ARG A 106 6.95 -7.46 2.44
N ALA A 107 7.09 -7.39 3.75
CA ALA A 107 8.02 -6.46 4.38
C ALA A 107 9.46 -6.95 4.19
N ARG A 108 10.36 -6.01 3.92
CA ARG A 108 11.78 -6.26 3.72
C ARG A 108 12.60 -5.45 4.71
N ARG A 109 13.70 -6.03 5.18
CA ARG A 109 14.64 -5.34 6.06
C ARG A 109 15.52 -4.39 5.27
N VAL A 110 15.67 -3.19 5.82
CA VAL A 110 16.66 -2.20 5.37
C VAL A 110 17.39 -1.77 6.64
N ASP A 111 18.68 -2.04 6.71
CA ASP A 111 19.51 -1.73 7.89
C ASP A 111 18.93 -2.35 9.18
N GLY A 112 18.41 -3.58 9.09
CA GLY A 112 17.86 -4.30 10.23
C GLY A 112 16.41 -4.01 10.57
N GLU A 113 15.78 -3.07 9.89
CA GLU A 113 14.41 -2.65 10.15
C GLU A 113 13.49 -2.90 8.95
N TYR A 114 12.24 -3.28 9.24
CA TYR A 114 11.25 -3.57 8.18
C TYR A 114 10.58 -2.28 7.70
N THR A 115 11.35 -1.44 7.01
CA THR A 115 10.89 -0.13 6.52
C THR A 115 10.56 -0.12 5.04
N LYS A 116 10.64 -1.26 4.37
CA LYS A 116 10.30 -1.41 2.96
C LYS A 116 9.25 -2.50 2.77
N LEU A 117 8.26 -2.22 1.95
CA LEU A 117 7.21 -3.17 1.61
C LEU A 117 7.24 -3.41 0.10
N VAL A 118 7.31 -4.66 -0.30
CA VAL A 118 7.23 -5.03 -1.72
C VAL A 118 5.84 -5.59 -1.96
N ILE A 119 5.06 -4.89 -2.79
CA ILE A 119 3.73 -5.31 -3.17
C ILE A 119 3.77 -5.80 -4.62
N ARG A 120 3.21 -6.99 -4.84
CA ARG A 120 3.08 -7.55 -6.19
C ARG A 120 1.62 -7.74 -6.54
N ILE A 121 1.23 -7.19 -7.67
CA ILE A 121 -0.13 -7.27 -8.18
C ILE A 121 -0.08 -7.98 -9.53
N LYS A 122 -0.70 -9.15 -9.57
CA LYS A 122 -0.75 -9.95 -10.80
C LYS A 122 -1.97 -9.60 -11.62
N ASP A 123 -1.95 -10.04 -12.88
CA ASP A 123 -3.09 -9.90 -13.77
C ASP A 123 -4.39 -10.39 -13.10
N LYS A 124 -5.39 -9.51 -13.07
CA LYS A 124 -6.70 -9.81 -12.50
C LYS A 124 -7.62 -10.31 -13.61
N VAL A 125 -7.85 -11.60 -13.64
CA VAL A 125 -8.78 -12.19 -14.61
C VAL A 125 -10.14 -12.40 -13.93
N ASN A 126 -11.16 -11.69 -14.42
CA ASN A 126 -12.55 -11.85 -13.98
C ASN A 126 -12.77 -11.62 -12.48
N ILE A 127 -12.10 -10.62 -11.91
CA ILE A 127 -12.38 -10.19 -10.54
C ILE A 127 -13.32 -8.99 -10.61
N PRO A 128 -14.57 -9.14 -10.13
CA PRO A 128 -15.54 -8.06 -10.23
C PRO A 128 -15.31 -6.96 -9.19
N ASP A 129 -14.69 -7.27 -8.06
CA ASP A 129 -14.59 -6.35 -6.94
C ASP A 129 -13.21 -5.72 -6.81
N ASN A 130 -13.20 -4.49 -6.31
CA ASN A 130 -11.97 -3.81 -5.96
C ASN A 130 -11.35 -4.45 -4.71
N PHE A 131 -10.02 -4.42 -4.62
CA PHE A 131 -9.33 -4.86 -3.43
C PHE A 131 -9.02 -3.63 -2.57
N SER A 132 -9.63 -3.56 -1.39
CA SER A 132 -9.44 -2.45 -0.46
C SER A 132 -8.64 -2.88 0.76
N PHE A 133 -7.83 -1.97 1.27
CA PHE A 133 -7.00 -2.26 2.45
C PHE A 133 -6.64 -0.98 3.19
N LEU A 134 -6.20 -1.17 4.44
CA LEU A 134 -5.58 -0.12 5.26
C LEU A 134 -4.11 -0.45 5.43
N TRP A 135 -3.27 0.58 5.51
CA TRP A 135 -1.86 0.39 5.86
C TRP A 135 -1.74 0.09 7.35
N MET A 136 -0.79 -0.76 7.71
CA MET A 136 -0.53 -1.08 9.12
C MET A 136 0.95 -1.15 9.41
N CYS A 137 1.36 -0.40 10.44
CA CYS A 137 2.72 -0.44 10.95
C CYS A 137 2.69 -0.85 12.42
N VAL A 138 3.85 -1.21 12.95
CA VAL A 138 4.04 -1.57 14.33
C VAL A 138 5.24 -0.82 14.90
N ASP A 139 5.13 -0.39 16.15
CA ASP A 139 6.26 0.10 16.92
C ASP A 139 6.92 -1.14 17.54
N PRO A 140 8.12 -1.54 17.09
CA PRO A 140 8.74 -2.77 17.57
C PRO A 140 9.13 -2.72 19.06
N GLU A 141 9.30 -1.53 19.60
CA GLU A 141 9.66 -1.35 21.01
C GLU A 141 8.48 -1.60 21.94
N SER A 142 7.31 -1.04 21.61
CA SER A 142 6.10 -1.18 22.44
C SER A 142 5.16 -2.28 22.00
N GLY A 143 5.27 -2.73 20.73
CA GLY A 143 4.33 -3.66 20.13
C GLY A 143 3.03 -3.00 19.69
N MET A 144 2.91 -1.68 19.81
CA MET A 144 1.70 -0.95 19.46
C MET A 144 1.54 -0.89 17.93
N HIS A 145 0.33 -1.15 17.45
CA HIS A 145 0.01 -1.09 16.02
C HIS A 145 -0.59 0.26 15.66
N PHE A 146 -0.26 0.72 14.46
CA PHE A 146 -0.76 1.96 13.89
C PHE A 146 -1.40 1.65 12.54
N VAL A 147 -2.62 2.12 12.34
CA VAL A 147 -3.41 1.82 11.15
C VAL A 147 -3.83 3.12 10.50
N SER A 148 -3.76 3.18 9.16
CA SER A 148 -4.20 4.35 8.41
C SER A 148 -5.71 4.55 8.52
N GLY A 149 -6.16 5.80 8.33
CA GLY A 149 -7.56 6.16 8.45
C GLY A 149 -8.40 5.69 7.28
N ASP A 150 -8.17 6.25 6.11
CA ASP A 150 -9.00 5.95 4.94
C ASP A 150 -8.48 4.74 4.16
N PRO A 151 -9.38 3.84 3.75
CA PRO A 151 -8.97 2.71 2.92
C PRO A 151 -8.41 3.18 1.58
N LEU A 152 -7.37 2.48 1.12
CA LEU A 152 -6.86 2.61 -0.22
C LEU A 152 -7.31 1.38 -1.01
N ALA A 153 -7.66 1.56 -2.27
CA ALA A 153 -8.15 0.46 -3.09
C ALA A 153 -7.31 0.30 -4.35
N VAL A 154 -7.09 -0.96 -4.72
CA VAL A 154 -6.67 -1.31 -6.08
C VAL A 154 -7.97 -1.53 -6.83
N ILE A 155 -8.32 -0.57 -7.68
CA ILE A 155 -9.62 -0.57 -8.34
C ILE A 155 -9.57 -1.29 -9.68
N ASP A 156 -10.73 -1.80 -10.08
CA ASP A 156 -10.90 -2.47 -11.35
C ASP A 156 -10.48 -1.50 -12.48
N PRO A 157 -9.69 -1.95 -13.45
CA PRO A 157 -9.35 -1.12 -14.60
C PRO A 157 -10.56 -0.74 -15.45
N GLY A 158 -11.71 -1.38 -15.26
CA GLY A 158 -12.91 -1.10 -16.02
C GLY A 158 -12.88 -1.70 -17.42
N ASP A 159 -13.74 -1.18 -18.27
CA ASP A 159 -13.87 -1.65 -19.64
C ASP A 159 -12.90 -0.92 -20.58
N ILE A 160 -11.68 -0.95 -20.25
CA ILE A 160 -10.67 -0.26 -21.04
C ILE A 160 -10.35 -1.07 -22.29
#